data_c9d6f6359e82fadd6e95476619a89fcb
#
_entry.id   c9d6f6359e82fadd6e95476619a89fcb
#
_cell.length_a   1.000
_cell.length_b   1.000
_cell.length_c   1.000
_cell.angle_alpha   90.00
_cell.angle_beta   90.00
_cell.angle_gamma   90.00
#
_symmetry.space_group_name_H-M   'P 1'
#
loop_
_entity.id
_entity.type
_entity.pdbx_description
1 polymer ?
#
loop_
_entity_poly.entity_id
_entity_poly.type
_entity_poly.pdbx_seq_one_letter_code
_entity_poly.pdbx_strand_id
1 'polypeptide(L)'
;MEGLKKTLFCFPYAGGSASFYREWKFDDDVIEVIPLEYPGHGSKYSEPLCEHMTDLTDILLKEMETKHQMNSLENISLFGHSMGAIVAYEIAAKLEERDDNTVEHLFISSKSSPEYKVDQIDCSNTKHLKQSLEKIGGTNKELLETEDFMNIFLPIIQSDLNVLANYHHEKKRGKKVGNKAVLLLGSNDTVTKESIESWNEYIEHIEGLHILKGDHFYIKQNQDIVLKIIQEYVINSRCGVLI
;
A
#
# COMPACT_ATOMS: atom_id res chain seq x y z
N MET A 1 22.80 -18.74 15.76
CA MET A 1 21.32 -18.65 15.78
C MET A 1 20.96 -17.82 14.56
N GLU A 2 20.43 -18.43 13.51
CA GLU A 2 19.84 -17.68 12.40
C GLU A 2 18.70 -16.85 12.99
N GLY A 3 18.81 -15.53 12.88
CA GLY A 3 17.76 -14.62 13.32
C GLY A 3 16.50 -14.87 12.48
N LEU A 4 15.33 -14.95 13.11
CA LEU A 4 14.06 -15.04 12.41
C LEU A 4 14.02 -13.94 11.33
N LYS A 5 13.85 -14.36 10.08
CA LYS A 5 13.69 -13.49 8.93
C LYS A 5 12.42 -12.68 9.11
N LYS A 6 12.48 -11.37 8.88
CA LYS A 6 11.30 -10.50 8.90
C LYS A 6 10.62 -10.53 7.55
N THR A 7 9.31 -10.35 7.51
CA THR A 7 8.54 -10.37 6.26
C THR A 7 7.92 -9.00 5.99
N LEU A 8 8.11 -8.50 4.76
CA LEU A 8 7.47 -7.30 4.25
C LEU A 8 6.46 -7.68 3.17
N PHE A 9 5.18 -7.60 3.49
CA PHE A 9 4.12 -7.74 2.49
C PHE A 9 3.91 -6.40 1.76
N CYS A 10 3.88 -6.44 0.43
CA CYS A 10 3.72 -5.25 -0.40
C CYS A 10 2.41 -5.29 -1.20
N PHE A 11 1.66 -4.18 -1.14
CA PHE A 11 0.35 -4.01 -1.77
C PHE A 11 0.43 -2.96 -2.88
N PRO A 12 0.07 -3.32 -4.13
CA PRO A 12 0.13 -2.43 -5.27
C PRO A 12 -0.85 -1.24 -5.21
N TYR A 13 -0.53 -0.21 -5.98
CA TYR A 13 -1.43 0.89 -6.29
C TYR A 13 -2.52 0.47 -7.29
N ALA A 14 -3.57 1.27 -7.46
CA ALA A 14 -4.65 1.00 -8.40
C ALA A 14 -4.15 0.76 -9.83
N GLY A 15 -4.54 -0.35 -10.45
CA GLY A 15 -4.02 -0.81 -11.73
C GLY A 15 -2.57 -1.32 -11.71
N GLY A 16 -1.94 -1.33 -10.55
CA GLY A 16 -0.59 -1.86 -10.35
C GLY A 16 -0.57 -3.40 -10.30
N SER A 17 0.64 -3.95 -10.23
CA SER A 17 0.86 -5.38 -10.09
C SER A 17 1.95 -5.66 -9.06
N ALA A 18 1.88 -6.82 -8.44
CA ALA A 18 2.91 -7.36 -7.55
C ALA A 18 4.31 -7.38 -8.19
N SER A 19 4.36 -7.42 -9.53
CA SER A 19 5.63 -7.42 -10.28
C SER A 19 6.49 -6.18 -10.00
N PHE A 20 5.87 -5.05 -9.65
CA PHE A 20 6.59 -3.83 -9.28
C PHE A 20 7.55 -4.05 -8.11
N TYR A 21 7.16 -4.86 -7.14
CA TYR A 21 7.93 -5.09 -5.91
C TYR A 21 8.87 -6.31 -5.99
N ARG A 22 8.89 -7.08 -7.09
CA ARG A 22 9.74 -8.27 -7.23
C ARG A 22 11.22 -7.97 -7.21
N GLU A 23 11.60 -6.75 -7.60
CA GLU A 23 13.00 -6.31 -7.61
C GLU A 23 13.42 -5.67 -6.29
N TRP A 24 12.50 -5.49 -5.35
CA TRP A 24 12.80 -4.99 -4.02
C TRP A 24 13.58 -6.04 -3.24
N LYS A 25 14.82 -5.73 -2.91
CA LYS A 25 15.73 -6.63 -2.20
C LYS A 25 16.49 -5.85 -1.14
N PHE A 26 16.69 -6.47 0.00
CA PHE A 26 17.49 -5.95 1.09
C PHE A 26 18.84 -6.67 1.13
N ASP A 27 19.92 -5.93 1.37
CA ASP A 27 21.31 -6.44 1.25
C ASP A 27 21.62 -7.58 2.24
N ASP A 28 20.99 -7.59 3.41
CA ASP A 28 21.33 -8.47 4.53
C ASP A 28 20.52 -9.78 4.57
N ASP A 29 19.67 -10.05 3.59
CA ASP A 29 18.72 -11.18 3.57
C ASP A 29 17.85 -11.33 4.87
N VAL A 30 17.77 -10.24 5.65
CA VAL A 30 17.06 -10.19 6.93
C VAL A 30 15.57 -9.93 6.73
N ILE A 31 15.21 -9.26 5.62
CA ILE A 31 13.83 -8.94 5.26
C ILE A 31 13.47 -9.66 3.96
N GLU A 32 12.44 -10.48 4.02
CA GLU A 32 11.82 -11.10 2.85
C GLU A 32 10.69 -10.24 2.32
N VAL A 33 10.75 -9.89 1.03
CA VAL A 33 9.67 -9.14 0.37
C VAL A 33 8.70 -10.11 -0.28
N ILE A 34 7.44 -10.04 0.13
CA ILE A 34 6.34 -10.84 -0.44
C ILE A 34 5.31 -9.92 -1.07
N PRO A 35 5.41 -9.66 -2.37
CA PRO A 35 4.39 -8.90 -3.09
C PRO A 35 3.10 -9.72 -3.22
N LEU A 36 1.96 -9.07 -2.98
CA LEU A 36 0.65 -9.68 -3.14
C LEU A 36 -0.03 -9.18 -4.41
N GLU A 37 -0.46 -10.13 -5.26
CA GLU A 37 -1.18 -9.81 -6.48
C GLU A 37 -2.68 -9.75 -6.23
N TYR A 38 -3.32 -8.71 -6.73
CA TYR A 38 -4.78 -8.59 -6.62
C TYR A 38 -5.48 -9.52 -7.64
N PRO A 39 -6.68 -10.06 -7.33
CA PRO A 39 -7.50 -10.72 -8.34
C PRO A 39 -7.72 -9.83 -9.57
N GLY A 40 -7.64 -10.40 -10.76
CA GLY A 40 -7.76 -9.67 -12.02
C GLY A 40 -6.50 -8.92 -12.46
N HIS A 41 -5.39 -8.96 -11.69
CA HIS A 41 -4.14 -8.25 -12.00
C HIS A 41 -2.99 -9.21 -12.31
N GLY A 42 -2.04 -8.76 -13.09
CA GLY A 42 -0.76 -9.41 -13.34
C GLY A 42 -0.84 -10.93 -13.49
N SER A 43 -0.27 -11.68 -12.57
CA SER A 43 -0.29 -13.15 -12.60
C SER A 43 -1.67 -13.76 -12.32
N LYS A 44 -2.62 -13.00 -11.78
CA LYS A 44 -4.01 -13.39 -11.51
C LYS A 44 -5.02 -12.77 -12.48
N TYR A 45 -4.56 -12.36 -13.67
CA TYR A 45 -5.38 -11.66 -14.67
C TYR A 45 -6.69 -12.39 -15.03
N SER A 46 -6.70 -13.72 -14.97
CA SER A 46 -7.91 -14.53 -15.26
C SER A 46 -8.91 -14.59 -14.12
N GLU A 47 -8.56 -14.11 -12.94
CA GLU A 47 -9.47 -14.06 -11.80
C GLU A 47 -10.41 -12.85 -11.92
N PRO A 48 -11.64 -12.92 -11.37
CA PRO A 48 -12.54 -11.78 -11.36
C PRO A 48 -11.99 -10.63 -10.54
N LEU A 49 -12.18 -9.40 -11.02
CA LEU A 49 -11.86 -8.18 -10.26
C LEU A 49 -12.72 -8.07 -9.00
N CYS A 50 -12.18 -7.53 -7.94
CA CYS A 50 -12.93 -7.27 -6.71
C CYS A 50 -13.80 -6.00 -6.87
N GLU A 51 -14.98 -6.01 -6.27
CA GLU A 51 -15.89 -4.86 -6.24
C GLU A 51 -15.85 -4.11 -4.90
N HIS A 52 -15.43 -4.79 -3.83
CA HIS A 52 -15.39 -4.23 -2.48
C HIS A 52 -14.02 -4.42 -1.82
N MET A 53 -13.63 -3.43 -1.02
CA MET A 53 -12.39 -3.46 -0.24
C MET A 53 -12.35 -4.63 0.74
N THR A 54 -13.50 -4.99 1.33
CA THR A 54 -13.63 -6.11 2.26
C THR A 54 -13.25 -7.42 1.60
N ASP A 55 -13.80 -7.69 0.40
CA ASP A 55 -13.53 -8.94 -0.34
C ASP A 55 -12.04 -9.01 -0.74
N LEU A 56 -11.49 -7.90 -1.25
CA LEU A 56 -10.08 -7.81 -1.61
C LEU A 56 -9.19 -8.13 -0.40
N THR A 57 -9.44 -7.48 0.74
CA THR A 57 -8.60 -7.67 1.93
C THR A 57 -8.77 -9.05 2.56
N ASP A 58 -9.94 -9.69 2.48
CA ASP A 58 -10.15 -11.07 2.95
C ASP A 58 -9.38 -12.09 2.10
N ILE A 59 -9.39 -11.92 0.77
CA ILE A 59 -8.62 -12.77 -0.15
C ILE A 59 -7.11 -12.62 0.12
N LEU A 60 -6.63 -11.39 0.26
CA LEU A 60 -5.21 -11.12 0.48
C LEU A 60 -4.74 -11.60 1.85
N LEU A 61 -5.54 -11.44 2.89
CA LEU A 61 -5.22 -11.93 4.23
C LEU A 61 -5.08 -13.45 4.23
N LYS A 62 -5.99 -14.18 3.59
CA LYS A 62 -5.90 -15.62 3.44
C LYS A 62 -4.65 -16.05 2.63
N GLU A 63 -4.26 -15.28 1.62
CA GLU A 63 -3.03 -15.54 0.87
C GLU A 63 -1.77 -15.28 1.71
N MET A 64 -1.75 -14.22 2.52
CA MET A 64 -0.68 -13.94 3.49
C MET A 64 -0.52 -15.12 4.43
N GLU A 65 -1.61 -15.58 5.02
CA GLU A 65 -1.66 -16.76 5.87
C GLU A 65 -1.01 -17.99 5.21
N THR A 66 -1.32 -18.25 3.96
CA THR A 66 -0.79 -19.40 3.22
C THR A 66 0.69 -19.24 2.89
N LYS A 67 1.11 -18.05 2.43
CA LYS A 67 2.50 -17.80 1.99
C LYS A 67 3.50 -17.76 3.14
N HIS A 68 3.09 -17.34 4.31
CA HIS A 68 3.97 -17.24 5.49
C HIS A 68 4.11 -18.57 6.27
N GLN A 69 3.56 -19.68 5.76
CA GLN A 69 3.56 -21.01 6.40
C GLN A 69 3.05 -21.01 7.85
N MET A 70 1.93 -20.44 8.11
CA MET A 70 1.53 -19.81 9.34
C MET A 70 0.96 -20.73 10.39
N ASN A 71 1.72 -20.83 11.44
CA ASN A 71 1.12 -20.99 12.78
C ASN A 71 1.11 -19.65 13.57
N SER A 72 1.78 -18.60 13.09
CA SER A 72 1.72 -17.23 13.62
C SER A 72 2.28 -16.24 12.59
N LEU A 73 1.57 -15.12 12.35
CA LEU A 73 2.06 -13.96 11.57
C LEU A 73 3.02 -13.10 12.41
N GLU A 74 4.08 -13.69 12.95
CA GLU A 74 5.06 -12.95 13.74
C GLU A 74 6.07 -12.21 12.86
N ASN A 75 6.51 -11.03 13.30
CA ASN A 75 7.54 -10.23 12.64
C ASN A 75 7.21 -9.78 11.21
N ILE A 76 5.95 -9.42 10.95
CA ILE A 76 5.54 -8.89 9.65
C ILE A 76 5.47 -7.36 9.66
N SER A 77 5.76 -6.80 8.51
CA SER A 77 5.52 -5.39 8.18
C SER A 77 4.71 -5.30 6.88
N LEU A 78 3.91 -4.26 6.76
CA LEU A 78 3.06 -4.04 5.60
C LEU A 78 3.49 -2.76 4.89
N PHE A 79 3.65 -2.81 3.57
CA PHE A 79 3.90 -1.64 2.73
C PHE A 79 2.79 -1.49 1.71
N GLY A 80 2.16 -0.32 1.69
CA GLY A 80 1.17 0.02 0.67
C GLY A 80 1.44 1.37 0.03
N HIS A 81 1.34 1.43 -1.29
CA HIS A 81 1.42 2.68 -2.05
C HIS A 81 0.06 3.03 -2.63
N SER A 82 -0.40 4.27 -2.46
CA SER A 82 -1.69 4.74 -2.98
C SER A 82 -2.86 3.85 -2.50
N MET A 83 -3.61 3.19 -3.38
CA MET A 83 -4.64 2.22 -2.99
C MET A 83 -4.10 1.16 -2.03
N GLY A 84 -2.89 0.66 -2.29
CA GLY A 84 -2.25 -0.34 -1.44
C GLY A 84 -2.06 0.10 0.01
N ALA A 85 -1.98 1.41 0.29
CA ALA A 85 -1.89 1.93 1.65
C ALA A 85 -3.20 1.72 2.44
N ILE A 86 -4.36 1.87 1.78
CA ILE A 86 -5.66 1.56 2.38
C ILE A 86 -5.80 0.05 2.59
N VAL A 87 -5.38 -0.76 1.60
CA VAL A 87 -5.39 -2.22 1.72
C VAL A 87 -4.53 -2.68 2.91
N ALA A 88 -3.30 -2.17 3.03
CA ALA A 88 -2.39 -2.48 4.13
C ALA A 88 -3.00 -2.10 5.49
N TYR A 89 -3.59 -0.91 5.60
CA TYR A 89 -4.27 -0.44 6.80
C TYR A 89 -5.45 -1.35 7.19
N GLU A 90 -6.32 -1.70 6.24
CA GLU A 90 -7.48 -2.56 6.51
C GLU A 90 -7.06 -3.97 6.95
N ILE A 91 -5.99 -4.51 6.36
CA ILE A 91 -5.42 -5.80 6.78
C ILE A 91 -4.86 -5.70 8.20
N ALA A 92 -4.07 -4.66 8.52
CA ALA A 92 -3.55 -4.45 9.87
C ALA A 92 -4.68 -4.35 10.90
N ALA A 93 -5.74 -3.63 10.56
CA ALA A 93 -6.90 -3.47 11.41
C ALA A 93 -7.68 -4.78 11.60
N LYS A 94 -7.83 -5.61 10.57
CA LYS A 94 -8.45 -6.95 10.67
C LYS A 94 -7.63 -7.91 11.54
N LEU A 95 -6.30 -7.85 11.45
CA LEU A 95 -5.40 -8.64 12.29
C LEU A 95 -5.51 -8.22 13.75
N GLU A 96 -5.52 -6.93 14.05
CA GLU A 96 -5.70 -6.43 15.42
C GLU A 96 -7.06 -6.85 16.02
N GLU A 97 -8.15 -6.84 15.25
CA GLU A 97 -9.46 -7.33 15.69
C GLU A 97 -9.49 -8.82 16.06
N ARG A 98 -8.55 -9.60 15.53
CA ARG A 98 -8.40 -11.03 15.85
C ARG A 98 -7.46 -11.29 17.04
N ASP A 99 -7.03 -10.25 17.77
CA ASP A 99 -5.97 -10.31 18.77
C ASP A 99 -4.60 -10.79 18.21
N ASP A 100 -4.45 -10.76 16.89
CA ASP A 100 -3.20 -11.06 16.19
C ASP A 100 -2.33 -9.80 16.08
N ASN A 101 -1.70 -9.38 17.16
CA ASN A 101 -0.78 -8.23 17.20
C ASN A 101 0.56 -8.52 16.50
N THR A 102 0.50 -8.90 15.25
CA THR A 102 1.63 -9.44 14.49
C THR A 102 2.30 -8.43 13.57
N VAL A 103 1.60 -7.32 13.26
CA VAL A 103 2.14 -6.26 12.40
C VAL A 103 3.03 -5.34 13.21
N GLU A 104 4.34 -5.38 12.96
CA GLU A 104 5.30 -4.49 13.62
C GLU A 104 5.24 -3.07 13.07
N HIS A 105 5.26 -2.94 11.72
CA HIS A 105 5.23 -1.64 11.05
C HIS A 105 4.26 -1.62 9.88
N LEU A 106 3.63 -0.47 9.72
CA LEU A 106 2.76 -0.12 8.61
C LEU A 106 3.40 1.05 7.83
N PHE A 107 3.85 0.79 6.61
CA PHE A 107 4.40 1.82 5.71
C PHE A 107 3.30 2.31 4.78
N ILE A 108 2.90 3.57 4.96
CA ILE A 108 1.84 4.24 4.21
C ILE A 108 2.47 5.22 3.24
N SER A 109 2.35 4.95 1.95
CA SER A 109 2.97 5.74 0.90
C SER A 109 1.94 6.42 0.00
N SER A 110 2.04 7.73 -0.13
CA SER A 110 1.24 8.58 -1.06
C SER A 110 -0.28 8.34 -0.96
N LYS A 111 -0.80 8.33 0.25
CA LYS A 111 -2.24 8.20 0.48
C LYS A 111 -2.66 8.91 1.76
N SER A 112 -3.70 9.74 1.66
CA SER A 112 -4.39 10.31 2.81
C SER A 112 -5.20 9.23 3.56
N SER A 113 -5.57 9.52 4.81
CA SER A 113 -6.45 8.64 5.59
C SER A 113 -7.81 8.41 4.91
N PRO A 114 -8.54 7.35 5.31
CA PRO A 114 -9.77 6.92 4.62
C PRO A 114 -10.83 8.00 4.42
N GLU A 115 -11.01 8.89 5.38
CA GLU A 115 -12.07 9.93 5.32
C GLU A 115 -11.58 11.28 4.80
N TYR A 116 -10.28 11.42 4.53
CA TYR A 116 -9.75 12.68 4.02
C TYR A 116 -10.16 12.87 2.55
N LYS A 117 -11.11 13.74 2.31
CA LYS A 117 -11.68 14.00 0.98
C LYS A 117 -10.84 15.00 0.21
N VAL A 118 -9.65 14.59 -0.23
CA VAL A 118 -8.85 15.37 -1.15
C VAL A 118 -8.57 14.55 -2.39
N ASP A 119 -8.79 15.17 -3.55
CA ASP A 119 -8.43 14.69 -4.87
C ASP A 119 -8.87 13.24 -5.19
N GLN A 120 -10.19 13.03 -5.19
CA GLN A 120 -10.73 11.84 -5.82
C GLN A 120 -10.38 11.88 -7.31
N ILE A 121 -9.79 10.80 -7.78
CA ILE A 121 -9.56 10.60 -9.21
C ILE A 121 -10.92 10.60 -9.90
N ASP A 122 -11.12 11.55 -10.83
CA ASP A 122 -12.35 11.60 -11.59
C ASP A 122 -12.42 10.43 -12.58
N CYS A 123 -13.21 9.42 -12.21
CA CYS A 123 -13.49 8.24 -13.03
C CYS A 123 -14.88 8.26 -13.67
N SER A 124 -15.56 9.42 -13.71
CA SER A 124 -16.93 9.56 -14.25
C SER A 124 -17.03 9.14 -15.72
N ASN A 125 -15.97 9.27 -16.48
CA ASN A 125 -15.84 8.77 -17.83
C ASN A 125 -14.36 8.56 -18.22
N THR A 126 -14.12 7.81 -19.29
CA THR A 126 -12.78 7.47 -19.80
C THR A 126 -11.89 8.68 -20.03
N LYS A 127 -12.43 9.80 -20.52
CA LYS A 127 -11.65 11.01 -20.81
C LYS A 127 -11.16 11.65 -19.52
N HIS A 128 -12.01 11.81 -18.52
CA HIS A 128 -11.66 12.38 -17.23
C HIS A 128 -10.69 11.48 -16.47
N LEU A 129 -10.89 10.17 -16.54
CA LEU A 129 -9.97 9.21 -15.94
C LEU A 129 -8.57 9.33 -16.55
N LYS A 130 -8.43 9.37 -17.88
CA LYS A 130 -7.13 9.60 -18.55
C LYS A 130 -6.47 10.90 -18.12
N GLN A 131 -7.22 12.00 -18.05
CA GLN A 131 -6.71 13.29 -17.59
C GLN A 131 -6.23 13.23 -16.14
N SER A 132 -6.96 12.53 -15.29
CA SER A 132 -6.57 12.32 -13.89
C SER A 132 -5.29 11.49 -13.79
N LEU A 133 -5.17 10.40 -14.55
CA LEU A 133 -3.97 9.56 -14.59
C LEU A 133 -2.75 10.32 -15.13
N GLU A 134 -2.92 11.16 -16.15
CA GLU A 134 -1.86 12.03 -16.68
C GLU A 134 -1.38 13.02 -15.60
N LYS A 135 -2.31 13.62 -14.84
CA LYS A 135 -2.01 14.60 -13.78
C LYS A 135 -1.26 13.97 -12.59
N ILE A 136 -1.62 12.76 -12.20
CA ILE A 136 -0.98 12.04 -11.09
C ILE A 136 0.45 11.62 -11.47
N GLY A 137 0.73 11.42 -12.76
CA GLY A 137 2.00 10.91 -13.24
C GLY A 137 2.03 9.38 -13.33
N GLY A 138 3.23 8.84 -13.57
CA GLY A 138 3.45 7.38 -13.62
C GLY A 138 3.09 6.70 -14.95
N THR A 139 2.24 7.31 -15.78
CA THR A 139 1.88 6.84 -17.12
C THR A 139 2.02 7.95 -18.12
N ASN A 140 2.79 7.73 -19.19
CA ASN A 140 2.94 8.76 -20.22
C ASN A 140 1.69 8.83 -21.14
N LYS A 141 1.51 9.98 -21.76
CA LYS A 141 0.34 10.24 -22.61
C LYS A 141 0.25 9.27 -23.80
N GLU A 142 1.37 8.90 -24.38
CA GLU A 142 1.44 8.00 -25.53
C GLU A 142 0.90 6.61 -25.15
N LEU A 143 1.26 6.11 -23.96
CA LEU A 143 0.74 4.83 -23.44
C LEU A 143 -0.76 4.89 -23.19
N LEU A 144 -1.27 6.01 -22.64
CA LEU A 144 -2.70 6.22 -22.39
C LEU A 144 -3.57 6.18 -23.67
N GLU A 145 -2.98 6.34 -24.86
CA GLU A 145 -3.69 6.32 -26.15
C GLU A 145 -3.58 4.97 -26.88
N THR A 146 -2.82 4.01 -26.35
CA THR A 146 -2.71 2.67 -26.98
C THR A 146 -3.97 1.82 -26.79
N GLU A 147 -4.27 0.95 -27.77
CA GLU A 147 -5.39 0.01 -27.67
C GLU A 147 -5.21 -0.95 -26.48
N ASP A 148 -4.00 -1.43 -26.23
CA ASP A 148 -3.71 -2.32 -25.11
C ASP A 148 -4.02 -1.64 -23.77
N PHE A 149 -3.64 -0.37 -23.61
CA PHE A 149 -3.99 0.38 -22.41
C PHE A 149 -5.50 0.49 -22.25
N MET A 150 -6.22 0.83 -23.32
CA MET A 150 -7.66 1.00 -23.29
C MET A 150 -8.41 -0.29 -22.97
N ASN A 151 -7.96 -1.40 -23.54
CA ASN A 151 -8.70 -2.66 -23.48
C ASN A 151 -8.32 -3.52 -22.26
N ILE A 152 -7.09 -3.38 -21.75
CA ILE A 152 -6.56 -4.24 -20.68
C ILE A 152 -6.42 -3.46 -19.38
N PHE A 153 -5.64 -2.37 -19.38
CA PHE A 153 -5.27 -1.68 -18.14
C PHE A 153 -6.36 -0.74 -17.62
N LEU A 154 -7.03 -0.01 -18.51
CA LEU A 154 -8.05 0.95 -18.09
C LEU A 154 -9.21 0.32 -17.32
N PRO A 155 -9.78 -0.84 -17.74
CA PRO A 155 -10.82 -1.53 -16.96
C PRO A 155 -10.36 -1.94 -15.55
N ILE A 156 -9.10 -2.38 -15.41
CA ILE A 156 -8.52 -2.76 -14.13
C ILE A 156 -8.39 -1.53 -13.22
N ILE A 157 -7.80 -0.44 -13.72
CA ILE A 157 -7.67 0.81 -12.99
C ILE A 157 -9.04 1.34 -12.56
N GLN A 158 -10.04 1.28 -13.45
CA GLN A 158 -11.39 1.76 -13.15
C GLN A 158 -12.07 0.91 -12.08
N SER A 159 -11.87 -0.41 -12.10
CA SER A 159 -12.37 -1.30 -11.05
C SER A 159 -11.76 -0.96 -9.69
N ASP A 160 -10.45 -0.79 -9.61
CA ASP A 160 -9.75 -0.45 -8.38
C ASP A 160 -10.19 0.91 -7.81
N LEU A 161 -10.37 1.90 -8.69
CA LEU A 161 -10.87 3.20 -8.29
C LEU A 161 -12.33 3.14 -7.80
N ASN A 162 -13.15 2.25 -8.37
CA ASN A 162 -14.50 2.00 -7.88
C ASN A 162 -14.47 1.33 -6.49
N VAL A 163 -13.56 0.38 -6.25
CA VAL A 163 -13.34 -0.20 -4.91
C VAL A 163 -13.01 0.89 -3.90
N LEU A 164 -12.12 1.84 -4.25
CA LEU A 164 -11.78 2.97 -3.38
C LEU A 164 -12.96 3.95 -3.21
N ALA A 165 -13.72 4.23 -4.27
CA ALA A 165 -14.89 5.12 -4.20
C ALA A 165 -16.03 4.54 -3.36
N ASN A 166 -16.20 3.21 -3.42
CA ASN A 166 -17.20 2.48 -2.62
C ASN A 166 -16.71 2.14 -1.21
N TYR A 167 -15.43 2.38 -0.93
CA TYR A 167 -14.86 2.11 0.37
C TYR A 167 -15.39 3.11 1.40
N HIS A 168 -16.16 2.59 2.32
CA HIS A 168 -16.64 3.32 3.49
C HIS A 168 -15.93 2.77 4.72
N HIS A 169 -14.97 3.56 5.20
CA HIS A 169 -14.36 3.25 6.49
C HIS A 169 -15.43 3.36 7.56
N GLU A 170 -15.78 2.25 8.18
CA GLU A 170 -16.72 2.28 9.28
C GLU A 170 -16.03 2.90 10.51
N LYS A 171 -16.37 4.15 10.84
CA LYS A 171 -15.96 4.84 12.08
C LYS A 171 -16.31 4.07 13.37
N LYS A 172 -17.05 2.97 13.25
CA LYS A 172 -17.46 2.12 14.38
C LYS A 172 -16.29 1.55 15.19
N ARG A 173 -15.07 1.57 14.66
CA ARG A 173 -13.92 1.08 15.43
C ARG A 173 -13.65 1.91 16.67
N GLY A 174 -13.94 3.23 16.66
CA GLY A 174 -13.76 4.13 17.81
C GLY A 174 -12.37 4.08 18.45
N LYS A 175 -11.51 3.21 17.95
CA LYS A 175 -10.16 2.90 18.41
C LYS A 175 -9.22 2.99 17.22
N LYS A 176 -8.09 3.65 17.42
CA LYS A 176 -7.00 3.68 16.45
C LYS A 176 -6.34 2.32 16.39
N VAL A 177 -5.77 2.00 15.24
CA VAL A 177 -4.90 0.83 15.08
C VAL A 177 -3.62 1.08 15.87
N GLY A 178 -3.23 0.13 16.72
CA GLY A 178 -2.10 0.26 17.66
C GLY A 178 -0.73 0.05 17.01
N ASN A 179 -0.69 -0.30 15.72
CA ASN A 179 0.56 -0.53 15.00
C ASN A 179 1.39 0.75 14.86
N LYS A 180 2.70 0.57 14.78
CA LYS A 180 3.62 1.65 14.43
C LYS A 180 3.54 1.93 12.94
N ALA A 181 3.45 3.19 12.55
CA ALA A 181 3.39 3.55 11.13
C ALA A 181 4.46 4.57 10.73
N VAL A 182 4.91 4.43 9.49
CA VAL A 182 5.82 5.34 8.82
C VAL A 182 5.13 5.86 7.56
N LEU A 183 5.06 7.18 7.45
CA LEU A 183 4.45 7.87 6.32
C LEU A 183 5.51 8.26 5.30
N LEU A 184 5.22 8.03 4.02
CA LEU A 184 6.10 8.38 2.92
C LEU A 184 5.32 9.17 1.85
N LEU A 185 5.94 10.24 1.33
CA LEU A 185 5.29 11.18 0.43
C LEU A 185 6.26 11.70 -0.64
N GLY A 186 5.78 11.88 -1.87
CA GLY A 186 6.50 12.62 -2.91
C GLY A 186 6.41 14.13 -2.70
N SER A 187 7.52 14.86 -2.89
CA SER A 187 7.56 16.32 -2.69
C SER A 187 6.63 17.11 -3.63
N ASN A 188 6.26 16.51 -4.75
CA ASN A 188 5.39 17.09 -5.79
C ASN A 188 4.13 16.23 -5.98
N ASP A 189 3.78 15.42 -4.98
CA ASP A 189 2.56 14.61 -5.00
C ASP A 189 1.31 15.50 -4.92
N THR A 190 0.20 15.01 -5.44
CA THR A 190 -1.14 15.61 -5.21
C THR A 190 -1.63 15.40 -3.78
N VAL A 191 -1.17 14.33 -3.13
CA VAL A 191 -1.34 14.12 -1.68
C VAL A 191 -0.47 15.12 -0.95
N THR A 192 -1.09 15.97 -0.10
CA THR A 192 -0.34 16.99 0.65
C THR A 192 0.19 16.46 1.98
N LYS A 193 1.14 17.18 2.58
CA LYS A 193 1.63 16.84 3.92
C LYS A 193 0.50 16.78 4.95
N GLU A 194 -0.40 17.76 4.95
CA GLU A 194 -1.56 17.80 5.86
C GLU A 194 -2.48 16.59 5.64
N SER A 195 -2.68 16.21 4.38
CA SER A 195 -3.57 15.09 4.07
C SER A 195 -2.99 13.73 4.47
N ILE A 196 -1.68 13.53 4.36
CA ILE A 196 -1.06 12.29 4.82
C ILE A 196 -0.94 12.26 6.35
N GLU A 197 -0.72 13.40 7.00
CA GLU A 197 -0.71 13.51 8.47
C GLU A 197 -2.07 13.22 9.11
N SER A 198 -3.17 13.23 8.33
CA SER A 198 -4.50 12.83 8.83
C SER A 198 -4.56 11.37 9.32
N TRP A 199 -3.58 10.52 8.98
CA TRP A 199 -3.44 9.19 9.55
C TRP A 199 -3.27 9.16 11.06
N ASN A 200 -2.87 10.28 11.69
CA ASN A 200 -2.84 10.44 13.14
C ASN A 200 -4.22 10.22 13.81
N GLU A 201 -5.32 10.33 13.05
CA GLU A 201 -6.66 10.03 13.57
C GLU A 201 -7.00 8.53 13.56
N TYR A 202 -6.22 7.72 12.81
CA TYR A 202 -6.47 6.30 12.57
C TYR A 202 -5.44 5.37 13.19
N ILE A 203 -4.25 5.86 13.44
CA ILE A 203 -3.09 5.10 13.92
C ILE A 203 -2.58 5.75 15.21
N GLU A 204 -2.26 4.93 16.22
CA GLU A 204 -1.80 5.43 17.52
C GLU A 204 -0.37 5.98 17.47
N HIS A 205 0.52 5.32 16.70
CA HIS A 205 1.95 5.59 16.71
C HIS A 205 2.48 5.89 15.31
N ILE A 206 2.54 7.16 14.92
CA ILE A 206 3.27 7.59 13.72
C ILE A 206 4.72 7.86 14.11
N GLU A 207 5.64 7.00 13.67
CA GLU A 207 7.07 7.09 14.02
C GLU A 207 7.85 8.07 13.14
N GLY A 208 7.36 8.35 11.93
CA GLY A 208 8.02 9.28 11.02
C GLY A 208 7.22 9.65 9.79
N LEU A 209 7.61 10.78 9.18
CA LEU A 209 7.16 11.22 7.86
C LEU A 209 8.38 11.52 7.01
N HIS A 210 8.55 10.81 5.91
CA HIS A 210 9.62 10.99 4.94
C HIS A 210 9.07 11.59 3.65
N ILE A 211 9.61 12.75 3.26
CA ILE A 211 9.25 13.42 2.00
C ILE A 211 10.42 13.24 1.04
N LEU A 212 10.18 12.53 -0.06
CA LEU A 212 11.17 12.21 -1.08
C LEU A 212 10.91 13.01 -2.35
N LYS A 213 11.95 13.32 -3.11
CA LYS A 213 11.82 14.08 -4.36
C LYS A 213 11.03 13.26 -5.39
N GLY A 214 9.96 13.85 -5.96
CA GLY A 214 9.17 13.25 -7.03
C GLY A 214 7.68 13.50 -6.90
N ASP A 215 6.93 12.99 -7.87
CA ASP A 215 5.47 13.01 -7.95
C ASP A 215 4.82 11.87 -7.13
N HIS A 216 3.58 11.55 -7.43
CA HIS A 216 2.87 10.44 -6.80
C HIS A 216 3.63 9.10 -6.89
N PHE A 217 4.34 8.86 -7.99
CA PHE A 217 5.11 7.64 -8.22
C PHE A 217 6.60 7.76 -7.87
N TYR A 218 6.95 8.66 -6.94
CA TYR A 218 8.33 8.87 -6.47
C TYR A 218 9.04 7.56 -6.07
N ILE A 219 8.31 6.54 -5.66
CA ILE A 219 8.85 5.23 -5.26
C ILE A 219 9.62 4.53 -6.39
N LYS A 220 9.30 4.83 -7.67
CA LYS A 220 10.01 4.28 -8.85
C LYS A 220 11.43 4.84 -8.96
N GLN A 221 11.60 6.13 -8.66
CA GLN A 221 12.88 6.83 -8.81
C GLN A 221 13.73 6.78 -7.54
N ASN A 222 13.12 6.54 -6.38
CA ASN A 222 13.77 6.54 -5.08
C ASN A 222 13.74 5.17 -4.41
N GLN A 223 13.67 4.09 -5.19
CA GLN A 223 13.55 2.73 -4.66
C GLN A 223 14.59 2.45 -3.56
N ASP A 224 15.87 2.74 -3.82
CA ASP A 224 16.96 2.48 -2.87
C ASP A 224 16.79 3.26 -1.56
N ILE A 225 16.26 4.49 -1.64
CA ILE A 225 16.01 5.32 -0.44
C ILE A 225 14.82 4.76 0.34
N VAL A 226 13.75 4.36 -0.35
CA VAL A 226 12.57 3.74 0.27
C VAL A 226 12.95 2.45 0.98
N LEU A 227 13.75 1.59 0.35
CA LEU A 227 14.25 0.36 0.96
C LEU A 227 15.10 0.63 2.20
N LYS A 228 15.99 1.62 2.17
CA LYS A 228 16.78 2.03 3.35
C LYS A 228 15.89 2.49 4.50
N ILE A 229 14.89 3.33 4.22
CA ILE A 229 13.93 3.77 5.23
C ILE A 229 13.22 2.55 5.84
N ILE A 230 12.69 1.65 5.03
CA ILE A 230 12.00 0.45 5.52
C ILE A 230 12.95 -0.39 6.39
N GLN A 231 14.19 -0.61 5.93
CA GLN A 231 15.18 -1.38 6.64
C GLN A 231 15.51 -0.78 8.02
N GLU A 232 15.67 0.54 8.09
CA GLU A 232 15.94 1.26 9.35
C GLU A 232 14.85 0.99 10.40
N TYR A 233 13.58 1.11 10.05
CA TYR A 233 12.49 0.87 10.99
C TYR A 233 12.33 -0.60 11.34
N VAL A 234 12.37 -1.49 10.35
CA VAL A 234 12.14 -2.93 10.56
C VAL A 234 13.27 -3.58 11.39
N ILE A 235 14.53 -3.15 11.20
CA ILE A 235 15.67 -3.74 11.92
C ILE A 235 15.85 -3.11 13.29
N ASN A 236 15.72 -1.78 13.42
CA ASN A 236 16.02 -1.05 14.67
C ASN A 236 14.94 -1.24 15.74
N SER A 237 13.79 -1.81 15.41
CA SER A 237 12.76 -2.18 16.41
C SER A 237 13.27 -3.10 17.53
N ARG A 238 14.44 -3.73 17.36
CA ARG A 238 15.10 -4.56 18.39
C ARG A 238 15.98 -3.77 19.36
N CYS A 239 16.35 -2.53 19.02
CA CYS A 239 17.14 -1.67 19.92
C CYS A 239 16.22 -0.74 20.70
N GLY A 240 15.41 -1.30 21.59
CA GLY A 240 14.89 -0.58 22.74
C GLY A 240 16.05 -0.27 23.70
N VAL A 241 16.92 0.67 23.32
CA VAL A 241 17.91 1.28 24.23
C VAL A 241 17.77 2.77 24.10
N LEU A 242 17.19 3.31 25.17
CA LEU A 242 17.34 4.65 25.68
C LEU A 242 18.59 5.39 25.16
N ILE A 243 18.37 6.52 24.53
CA ILE A 243 19.23 7.68 24.73
C ILE A 243 18.39 8.82 25.31
#